data_f1066cce0482fe7f37ba50db9c43a964
#
_entry.id   f1066cce0482fe7f37ba50db9c43a964
#
_cell.length_a   1.000
_cell.length_b   1.000
_cell.length_c   1.000
_cell.angle_alpha   90.00
_cell.angle_beta   90.00
_cell.angle_gamma   90.00
#
_symmetry.space_group_name_H-M   'P 1'
#
loop_
_entity.id
_entity.type
_entity.pdbx_description
1 polymer ?
#
loop_
_entity_poly.entity_id
_entity_poly.type
_entity_poly.pdbx_seq_one_letter_code
_entity_poly.pdbx_strand_id
1 'polypeptide(L)'
;MLYNTIMKVNKITVIRGLLVSALFAVVNAVVCRLFIVPNSFASAGVEGISVLVQKASGGKFELQYVQLCFNIPLSIFAFFCVGKLFAVNTIVYSLVYSLAYWLCEVCNLDKFAYNAIYDTIYPVVLTGVITGFAYGILFREESSSGGVDIVSRFVHKKNPRFNFFYVTFFINAVIAIVSGFIFAAEAGSFDYKPVCMCVLCEFIANVIGDKIIKGGESAYKFFVIADDVSPIEKDIAQNLVHTSTRFGCYGSYSNAAKQSLMCLVTKSEIVEFEKILKRHPDCFAYVESVNKVIVYFYK
;
A
#
# COMPACT_ATOMS: atom_id res chain seq x y z
N MET A 1 -16.89 -24.87 -13.95
CA MET A 1 -18.16 -24.89 -13.24
C MET A 1 -17.93 -24.37 -11.84
N LEU A 2 -18.67 -23.30 -11.42
CA LEU A 2 -18.81 -22.75 -10.07
C LEU A 2 -17.64 -21.97 -9.49
N TYR A 3 -17.57 -20.67 -9.84
CA TYR A 3 -17.20 -19.63 -8.89
C TYR A 3 -18.17 -18.44 -9.05
N ASN A 4 -19.44 -18.70 -8.82
CA ASN A 4 -20.50 -17.70 -8.65
C ASN A 4 -20.90 -17.67 -7.18
N THR A 5 -19.97 -17.33 -6.30
CA THR A 5 -20.36 -16.79 -4.99
C THR A 5 -20.39 -15.28 -5.18
N ILE A 6 -21.56 -14.77 -5.51
CA ILE A 6 -21.92 -13.37 -5.36
C ILE A 6 -21.78 -13.10 -3.86
N MET A 7 -20.61 -12.59 -3.45
CA MET A 7 -20.50 -11.92 -2.16
C MET A 7 -21.54 -10.80 -2.20
N LYS A 8 -22.59 -10.90 -1.40
CA LYS A 8 -23.44 -9.76 -1.04
C LYS A 8 -22.47 -8.72 -0.45
N VAL A 9 -22.07 -7.76 -1.27
CA VAL A 9 -21.20 -6.67 -0.81
C VAL A 9 -21.97 -5.99 0.32
N ASN A 10 -21.46 -6.10 1.53
CA ASN A 10 -22.13 -5.53 2.68
C ASN A 10 -22.21 -4.01 2.47
N LYS A 11 -23.39 -3.41 2.64
CA LYS A 11 -23.58 -1.95 2.49
C LYS A 11 -22.56 -1.14 3.29
N ILE A 12 -22.18 -1.65 4.47
CA ILE A 12 -21.16 -1.03 5.34
C ILE A 12 -19.79 -0.98 4.63
N THR A 13 -19.37 -2.04 3.94
CA THR A 13 -18.10 -2.09 3.21
C THR A 13 -18.09 -1.07 2.05
N VAL A 14 -19.21 -0.93 1.33
CA VAL A 14 -19.32 0.06 0.26
C VAL A 14 -19.21 1.48 0.81
N ILE A 15 -19.99 1.80 1.84
CA ILE A 15 -20.01 3.13 2.45
C ILE A 15 -18.62 3.48 3.01
N ARG A 16 -17.95 2.52 3.68
CA ARG A 16 -16.60 2.71 4.20
C ARG A 16 -15.60 2.99 3.08
N GLY A 17 -15.64 2.23 1.99
CA GLY A 17 -14.78 2.45 0.83
C GLY A 17 -14.97 3.84 0.20
N LEU A 18 -16.22 4.30 0.05
CA LEU A 18 -16.54 5.63 -0.47
C LEU A 18 -16.02 6.75 0.45
N LEU A 19 -16.24 6.64 1.76
CA LEU A 19 -15.80 7.63 2.74
C LEU A 19 -14.26 7.71 2.80
N VAL A 20 -13.58 6.57 2.80
CA VAL A 20 -12.12 6.50 2.80
C VAL A 20 -11.55 7.09 1.50
N SER A 21 -12.16 6.78 0.35
CA SER A 21 -11.76 7.35 -0.94
C SER A 21 -11.90 8.85 -0.95
N ALA A 22 -13.02 9.39 -0.47
CA ALA A 22 -13.25 10.83 -0.38
C ALA A 22 -12.26 11.51 0.58
N LEU A 23 -12.01 10.94 1.75
CA LEU A 23 -11.08 11.49 2.73
C LEU A 23 -9.66 11.62 2.16
N PHE A 24 -9.12 10.52 1.61
CA PHE A 24 -7.77 10.53 1.06
C PHE A 24 -7.65 11.32 -0.25
N ALA A 25 -8.72 11.48 -1.00
CA ALA A 25 -8.77 12.39 -2.14
C ALA A 25 -8.53 13.84 -1.70
N VAL A 26 -9.18 14.28 -0.64
CA VAL A 26 -8.97 15.63 -0.08
C VAL A 26 -7.54 15.78 0.45
N VAL A 27 -7.06 14.80 1.23
CA VAL A 27 -5.70 14.84 1.78
C VAL A 27 -4.65 14.94 0.66
N ASN A 28 -4.74 14.10 -0.37
CA ASN A 28 -3.78 14.11 -1.48
C ASN A 28 -3.89 15.39 -2.33
N ALA A 29 -5.09 15.95 -2.52
CA ALA A 29 -5.27 17.23 -3.23
C ALA A 29 -4.55 18.37 -2.48
N VAL A 30 -4.68 18.43 -1.16
CA VAL A 30 -3.99 19.42 -0.32
C VAL A 30 -2.48 19.21 -0.38
N VAL A 31 -2.00 17.98 -0.27
CA VAL A 31 -0.56 17.65 -0.35
C VAL A 31 0.00 18.04 -1.71
N CYS A 32 -0.70 17.74 -2.79
CA CYS A 32 -0.30 18.14 -4.14
C CYS A 32 -0.15 19.66 -4.26
N ARG A 33 -1.13 20.41 -3.79
CA ARG A 33 -1.14 21.86 -3.87
C ARG A 33 -0.06 22.53 -3.02
N LEU A 34 0.18 22.00 -1.81
CA LEU A 34 1.12 22.61 -0.86
C LEU A 34 2.58 22.18 -1.03
N PHE A 35 2.82 20.96 -1.49
CA PHE A 35 4.17 20.39 -1.49
C PHE A 35 4.69 19.94 -2.86
N ILE A 36 3.83 19.45 -3.77
CA ILE A 36 4.28 18.94 -5.07
C ILE A 36 4.46 20.07 -6.07
N VAL A 37 3.37 20.77 -6.38
CA VAL A 37 3.35 21.82 -7.40
C VAL A 37 4.35 22.94 -7.13
N PRO A 38 4.46 23.48 -5.89
CA PRO A 38 5.41 24.57 -5.60
C PRO A 38 6.88 24.14 -5.71
N ASN A 39 7.18 22.85 -5.54
CA ASN A 39 8.55 22.35 -5.57
C ASN A 39 8.95 21.74 -6.92
N SER A 40 8.12 21.92 -7.94
CA SER A 40 8.42 21.54 -9.33
C SER A 40 8.87 20.08 -9.49
N PHE A 41 8.20 19.14 -8.83
CA PHE A 41 8.40 17.72 -9.11
C PHE A 41 7.05 17.05 -9.42
N ALA A 42 7.09 15.93 -10.13
CA ALA A 42 5.91 15.18 -10.47
C ALA A 42 5.66 14.13 -9.37
N SER A 43 4.40 13.98 -8.98
CA SER A 43 3.95 12.85 -8.17
C SER A 43 3.81 11.60 -9.04
N ALA A 44 3.39 10.50 -8.45
CA ALA A 44 3.13 9.26 -9.15
C ALA A 44 1.86 9.29 -10.01
N GLY A 45 1.81 8.42 -10.99
CA GLY A 45 0.59 8.13 -11.73
C GLY A 45 0.07 9.27 -12.59
N VAL A 46 -1.24 9.31 -12.74
CA VAL A 46 -1.92 10.34 -13.54
C VAL A 46 -1.81 11.71 -12.90
N GLU A 47 -1.69 11.80 -11.59
CA GLU A 47 -1.40 13.07 -10.91
C GLU A 47 -0.08 13.68 -11.41
N GLY A 48 0.98 12.87 -11.48
CA GLY A 48 2.26 13.29 -12.04
C GLY A 48 2.15 13.71 -13.50
N ILE A 49 1.45 12.93 -14.33
CA ILE A 49 1.19 13.31 -15.72
C ILE A 49 0.45 14.65 -15.80
N SER A 50 -0.52 14.88 -14.90
CA SER A 50 -1.31 16.11 -14.89
C SER A 50 -0.47 17.35 -14.52
N VAL A 51 0.44 17.21 -13.55
CA VAL A 51 1.44 18.24 -13.21
C VAL A 51 2.32 18.57 -14.42
N LEU A 52 2.80 17.52 -15.11
CA LEU A 52 3.66 17.70 -16.28
C LEU A 52 2.92 18.37 -17.44
N VAL A 53 1.67 18.01 -17.71
CA VAL A 53 0.86 18.62 -18.75
C VAL A 53 0.54 20.08 -18.41
N GLN A 54 0.21 20.38 -17.15
CA GLN A 54 0.00 21.74 -16.68
C GLN A 54 1.26 22.59 -16.91
N LYS A 55 2.43 22.07 -16.52
CA LYS A 55 3.71 22.76 -16.70
C LYS A 55 4.06 22.95 -18.17
N ALA A 56 4.00 21.88 -18.98
CA ALA A 56 4.33 21.91 -20.40
C ALA A 56 3.40 22.84 -21.21
N SER A 57 2.16 22.99 -20.79
CA SER A 57 1.17 23.87 -21.44
C SER A 57 1.27 25.34 -21.02
N GLY A 58 2.18 25.67 -20.10
CA GLY A 58 2.26 27.01 -19.52
C GLY A 58 1.01 27.39 -18.72
N GLY A 59 0.37 26.43 -18.07
CA GLY A 59 -0.84 26.62 -17.25
C GLY A 59 -2.16 26.66 -18.01
N LYS A 60 -2.16 26.43 -19.34
CA LYS A 60 -3.40 26.42 -20.14
C LYS A 60 -4.35 25.28 -19.77
N PHE A 61 -3.79 24.11 -19.40
CA PHE A 61 -4.54 22.97 -18.94
C PHE A 61 -4.33 22.83 -17.43
N GLU A 62 -5.38 23.09 -16.66
CA GLU A 62 -5.33 22.97 -15.22
C GLU A 62 -5.30 21.50 -14.78
N LEU A 63 -4.54 21.19 -13.74
CA LEU A 63 -4.26 19.85 -13.24
C LEU A 63 -5.52 19.02 -13.03
N GLN A 64 -6.56 19.60 -12.40
CA GLN A 64 -7.79 18.88 -12.06
C GLN A 64 -8.54 18.39 -13.30
N TYR A 65 -8.56 19.14 -14.40
CA TYR A 65 -9.24 18.73 -15.63
C TYR A 65 -8.46 17.64 -16.36
N VAL A 66 -7.13 17.76 -16.41
CA VAL A 66 -6.26 16.75 -17.00
C VAL A 66 -6.42 15.42 -16.27
N GLN A 67 -6.40 15.46 -14.93
CA GLN A 67 -6.57 14.28 -14.10
C GLN A 67 -7.92 13.58 -14.33
N LEU A 68 -9.02 14.34 -14.40
CA LEU A 68 -10.33 13.78 -14.71
C LEU A 68 -10.38 13.16 -16.12
N CYS A 69 -9.78 13.83 -17.11
CA CYS A 69 -9.74 13.34 -18.48
C CYS A 69 -9.06 11.96 -18.60
N PHE A 70 -8.01 11.69 -17.81
CA PHE A 70 -7.35 10.39 -17.78
C PHE A 70 -8.06 9.39 -16.86
N ASN A 71 -8.50 9.82 -15.68
CA ASN A 71 -9.03 8.90 -14.68
C ASN A 71 -10.43 8.38 -15.03
N ILE A 72 -11.28 9.14 -15.72
CA ILE A 72 -12.61 8.68 -16.11
C ILE A 72 -12.53 7.49 -17.08
N PRO A 73 -11.80 7.54 -18.21
CA PRO A 73 -11.64 6.40 -19.09
C PRO A 73 -11.00 5.18 -18.40
N LEU A 74 -9.96 5.41 -17.57
CA LEU A 74 -9.32 4.34 -16.83
C LEU A 74 -10.25 3.69 -15.80
N SER A 75 -11.12 4.47 -15.16
CA SER A 75 -12.11 3.93 -14.23
C SER A 75 -13.19 3.12 -14.95
N ILE A 76 -13.59 3.54 -16.15
CA ILE A 76 -14.49 2.75 -17.02
C ILE A 76 -13.81 1.42 -17.38
N PHE A 77 -12.54 1.44 -17.77
CA PHE A 77 -11.75 0.23 -17.99
C PHE A 77 -11.69 -0.65 -16.74
N ALA A 78 -11.45 -0.06 -15.57
CA ALA A 78 -11.42 -0.77 -14.29
C ALA A 78 -12.76 -1.45 -13.96
N PHE A 79 -13.88 -0.83 -14.33
CA PHE A 79 -15.21 -1.40 -14.11
C PHE A 79 -15.40 -2.75 -14.79
N PHE A 80 -14.89 -2.89 -16.00
CA PHE A 80 -14.99 -4.14 -16.77
C PHE A 80 -13.87 -5.14 -16.45
N CYS A 81 -12.66 -4.66 -16.19
CA CYS A 81 -11.47 -5.52 -16.11
C CYS A 81 -11.02 -5.84 -14.68
N VAL A 82 -11.20 -4.91 -13.73
CA VAL A 82 -10.73 -5.05 -12.34
C VAL A 82 -11.88 -5.44 -11.42
N GLY A 83 -12.88 -4.57 -11.28
CA GLY A 83 -14.02 -4.81 -10.42
C GLY A 83 -14.92 -3.58 -10.27
N LYS A 84 -16.24 -3.83 -10.07
CA LYS A 84 -17.23 -2.75 -10.01
C LYS A 84 -17.04 -1.84 -8.79
N LEU A 85 -16.81 -2.43 -7.60
CA LEU A 85 -16.60 -1.67 -6.37
C LEU A 85 -15.34 -0.81 -6.47
N PHE A 86 -14.25 -1.40 -6.93
CA PHE A 86 -12.99 -0.71 -7.17
C PHE A 86 -13.16 0.50 -8.09
N ALA A 87 -13.86 0.32 -9.21
CA ALA A 87 -14.09 1.39 -10.18
C ALA A 87 -14.93 2.54 -9.60
N VAL A 88 -16.02 2.21 -8.88
CA VAL A 88 -16.88 3.22 -8.25
C VAL A 88 -16.12 4.04 -7.20
N ASN A 89 -15.37 3.37 -6.33
CA ASN A 89 -14.55 4.05 -5.31
C ASN A 89 -13.48 4.94 -5.96
N THR A 90 -12.85 4.48 -7.06
CA THR A 90 -11.85 5.25 -7.80
C THR A 90 -12.46 6.46 -8.52
N ILE A 91 -13.66 6.34 -9.07
CA ILE A 91 -14.39 7.49 -9.66
C ILE A 91 -14.68 8.54 -8.58
N VAL A 92 -15.18 8.10 -7.41
CA VAL A 92 -15.44 9.02 -6.29
C VAL A 92 -14.15 9.70 -5.84
N TYR A 93 -13.05 8.95 -5.70
CA TYR A 93 -11.75 9.53 -5.41
C TYR A 93 -11.39 10.64 -6.42
N SER A 94 -11.46 10.34 -7.71
CA SER A 94 -11.06 11.27 -8.78
C SER A 94 -11.92 12.56 -8.80
N LEU A 95 -13.24 12.43 -8.61
CA LEU A 95 -14.15 13.57 -8.56
C LEU A 95 -13.90 14.43 -7.32
N VAL A 96 -13.77 13.81 -6.16
CA VAL A 96 -13.53 14.52 -4.90
C VAL A 96 -12.14 15.17 -4.90
N TYR A 97 -11.12 14.50 -5.43
CA TYR A 97 -9.78 15.08 -5.58
C TYR A 97 -9.81 16.34 -6.44
N SER A 98 -10.42 16.26 -7.61
CA SER A 98 -10.48 17.40 -8.53
C SER A 98 -11.27 18.58 -7.94
N LEU A 99 -12.37 18.29 -7.23
CA LEU A 99 -13.13 19.30 -6.52
C LEU A 99 -12.31 19.92 -5.37
N ALA A 100 -11.65 19.10 -4.57
CA ALA A 100 -10.82 19.56 -3.46
C ALA A 100 -9.64 20.40 -3.94
N TYR A 101 -8.98 19.98 -5.03
CA TYR A 101 -7.88 20.73 -5.62
C TYR A 101 -8.32 22.11 -6.12
N TRP A 102 -9.48 22.18 -6.78
CA TRP A 102 -10.10 23.45 -7.19
C TRP A 102 -10.48 24.32 -5.99
N LEU A 103 -11.07 23.73 -4.95
CA LEU A 103 -11.39 24.48 -3.72
C LEU A 103 -10.14 25.05 -3.03
N CYS A 104 -9.01 24.29 -3.02
CA CYS A 104 -7.75 24.80 -2.50
C CYS A 104 -7.28 26.06 -3.24
N GLU A 105 -7.51 26.10 -4.55
CA GLU A 105 -7.21 27.27 -5.37
C GLU A 105 -8.12 28.47 -5.03
N VAL A 106 -9.44 28.26 -5.01
CA VAL A 106 -10.42 29.32 -4.68
C VAL A 106 -10.18 29.88 -3.26
N CYS A 107 -9.82 29.00 -2.30
CA CYS A 107 -9.51 29.41 -0.94
C CYS A 107 -8.10 30.02 -0.77
N ASN A 108 -7.32 30.16 -1.86
CA ASN A 108 -5.96 30.69 -1.84
C ASN A 108 -5.03 29.96 -0.86
N LEU A 109 -5.12 28.63 -0.80
CA LEU A 109 -4.23 27.80 0.04
C LEU A 109 -2.77 27.90 -0.39
N ASP A 110 -2.49 28.41 -1.59
CA ASP A 110 -1.15 28.69 -2.09
C ASP A 110 -0.30 29.57 -1.15
N LYS A 111 -0.95 30.38 -0.32
CA LYS A 111 -0.27 31.19 0.72
C LYS A 111 0.45 30.34 1.76
N PHE A 112 0.04 29.09 1.92
CA PHE A 112 0.64 28.11 2.83
C PHE A 112 1.57 27.13 2.10
N ALA A 113 1.77 27.32 0.79
CA ALA A 113 2.61 26.46 -0.01
C ALA A 113 4.05 26.49 0.48
N TYR A 114 4.63 25.30 0.67
CA TYR A 114 6.01 25.18 1.09
C TYR A 114 6.93 25.22 -0.14
N ASN A 115 7.65 26.32 -0.29
CA ASN A 115 8.66 26.49 -1.32
C ASN A 115 10.04 26.17 -0.73
N ALA A 116 10.60 25.01 -1.08
CA ALA A 116 11.89 24.58 -0.65
C ALA A 116 12.99 25.23 -1.50
N ILE A 117 13.61 26.29 -1.03
CA ILE A 117 14.76 26.92 -1.72
C ILE A 117 16.00 26.04 -1.58
N TYR A 118 16.25 25.50 -0.39
CA TYR A 118 17.43 24.68 -0.07
C TYR A 118 17.07 23.24 0.28
N ASP A 119 16.06 23.04 1.13
CA ASP A 119 15.68 21.72 1.67
C ASP A 119 14.64 21.01 0.80
N THR A 120 15.00 20.68 -0.42
CA THR A 120 14.07 20.04 -1.38
C THR A 120 13.68 18.61 -1.00
N ILE A 121 14.42 17.98 -0.07
CA ILE A 121 14.13 16.62 0.39
C ILE A 121 12.91 16.55 1.31
N TYR A 122 12.65 17.62 2.06
CA TYR A 122 11.56 17.68 3.03
C TYR A 122 10.17 17.46 2.39
N PRO A 123 9.77 18.23 1.34
CA PRO A 123 8.48 18.01 0.69
C PRO A 123 8.36 16.62 0.06
N VAL A 124 9.47 16.05 -0.44
CA VAL A 124 9.49 14.72 -1.04
C VAL A 124 9.20 13.64 -0.01
N VAL A 125 9.89 13.68 1.14
CA VAL A 125 9.69 12.70 2.22
C VAL A 125 8.28 12.80 2.78
N LEU A 126 7.81 14.01 3.08
CA LEU A 126 6.48 14.25 3.63
C LEU A 126 5.38 13.76 2.67
N THR A 127 5.48 14.13 1.39
CA THR A 127 4.56 13.67 0.35
C THR A 127 4.60 12.14 0.23
N GLY A 128 5.78 11.53 0.14
CA GLY A 128 5.93 10.09 0.03
C GLY A 128 5.33 9.31 1.21
N VAL A 129 5.47 9.84 2.43
CA VAL A 129 4.87 9.24 3.64
C VAL A 129 3.34 9.33 3.59
N ILE A 130 2.80 10.51 3.31
CA ILE A 130 1.33 10.73 3.31
C ILE A 130 0.67 9.94 2.18
N THR A 131 1.22 10.03 0.97
CA THR A 131 0.66 9.30 -0.19
C THR A 131 0.81 7.79 -0.05
N GLY A 132 1.92 7.30 0.49
CA GLY A 132 2.11 5.88 0.76
C GLY A 132 1.12 5.33 1.79
N PHE A 133 0.85 6.09 2.84
CA PHE A 133 -0.18 5.76 3.82
C PHE A 133 -1.58 5.74 3.17
N ALA A 134 -1.90 6.76 2.37
CA ALA A 134 -3.15 6.84 1.63
C ALA A 134 -3.31 5.64 0.69
N TYR A 135 -2.30 5.32 -0.11
CA TYR A 135 -2.32 4.17 -1.03
C TYR A 135 -2.58 2.85 -0.31
N GLY A 136 -1.85 2.59 0.78
CA GLY A 136 -2.02 1.37 1.53
C GLY A 136 -3.46 1.16 2.03
N ILE A 137 -4.10 2.22 2.52
CA ILE A 137 -5.49 2.17 3.01
C ILE A 137 -6.48 2.08 1.85
N LEU A 138 -6.32 2.91 0.80
CA LEU A 138 -7.19 2.86 -0.38
C LEU A 138 -7.24 1.47 -0.99
N PHE A 139 -6.08 0.81 -1.14
CA PHE A 139 -6.02 -0.55 -1.67
C PHE A 139 -6.75 -1.58 -0.81
N ARG A 140 -6.68 -1.46 0.51
CA ARG A 140 -7.43 -2.35 1.42
C ARG A 140 -8.93 -2.17 1.32
N GLU A 141 -9.38 -0.98 0.97
CA GLU A 141 -10.80 -0.64 0.79
C GLU A 141 -11.30 -0.82 -0.66
N GLU A 142 -10.56 -1.60 -1.48
CA GLU A 142 -10.90 -1.78 -2.91
C GLU A 142 -11.10 -0.43 -3.62
N SER A 143 -10.11 0.46 -3.46
CA SER A 143 -10.05 1.78 -4.08
C SER A 143 -8.66 2.08 -4.62
N SER A 144 -8.52 3.16 -5.36
CA SER A 144 -7.26 3.63 -5.91
C SER A 144 -7.30 5.16 -6.07
N SER A 145 -6.12 5.77 -6.12
CA SER A 145 -5.95 7.16 -6.54
C SER A 145 -6.25 7.38 -8.04
N GLY A 146 -6.48 6.32 -8.78
CA GLY A 146 -6.69 6.33 -10.22
C GLY A 146 -5.41 6.06 -11.00
N GLY A 147 -5.48 6.25 -12.32
CA GLY A 147 -4.32 6.23 -13.19
C GLY A 147 -3.57 4.91 -13.31
N VAL A 148 -2.27 5.00 -13.10
CA VAL A 148 -1.31 3.88 -13.21
C VAL A 148 -1.65 2.73 -12.28
N ASP A 149 -2.22 3.02 -11.11
CA ASP A 149 -2.64 2.01 -10.15
C ASP A 149 -3.69 1.06 -10.73
N ILE A 150 -4.59 1.57 -11.56
CA ILE A 150 -5.61 0.75 -12.25
C ILE A 150 -4.92 -0.26 -13.18
N VAL A 151 -3.92 0.20 -13.93
CA VAL A 151 -3.15 -0.64 -14.85
C VAL A 151 -2.39 -1.72 -14.06
N SER A 152 -1.72 -1.31 -12.98
CA SER A 152 -0.96 -2.22 -12.11
C SER A 152 -1.86 -3.27 -11.44
N ARG A 153 -3.06 -2.87 -11.00
CA ARG A 153 -4.06 -3.78 -10.44
C ARG A 153 -4.56 -4.78 -11.47
N PHE A 154 -4.79 -4.32 -12.69
CA PHE A 154 -5.19 -5.20 -13.80
C PHE A 154 -4.09 -6.22 -14.14
N VAL A 155 -2.84 -5.79 -14.26
CA VAL A 155 -1.71 -6.68 -14.53
C VAL A 155 -1.55 -7.72 -13.42
N HIS A 156 -1.60 -7.30 -12.16
CA HIS A 156 -1.53 -8.21 -11.02
C HIS A 156 -2.70 -9.21 -10.99
N LYS A 157 -3.92 -8.76 -11.29
CA LYS A 157 -5.10 -9.64 -11.37
C LYS A 157 -4.97 -10.68 -12.47
N LYS A 158 -4.43 -10.31 -13.63
CA LYS A 158 -4.24 -11.22 -14.76
C LYS A 158 -3.07 -12.17 -14.55
N ASN A 159 -2.03 -11.70 -13.88
CA ASN A 159 -0.82 -12.46 -13.62
C ASN A 159 -0.27 -12.17 -12.21
N PRO A 160 -0.68 -12.95 -11.18
CA PRO A 160 -0.29 -12.70 -9.79
C PRO A 160 1.21 -12.80 -9.50
N ARG A 161 2.03 -13.28 -10.44
CA ARG A 161 3.49 -13.30 -10.30
C ARG A 161 4.09 -11.89 -10.30
N PHE A 162 3.45 -10.94 -10.99
CA PHE A 162 3.87 -9.54 -10.96
C PHE A 162 3.37 -8.87 -9.69
N ASN A 163 4.30 -8.43 -8.86
CA ASN A 163 3.95 -7.64 -7.69
C ASN A 163 3.43 -6.27 -8.17
N PHE A 164 2.26 -5.89 -7.68
CA PHE A 164 1.62 -4.61 -7.96
C PHE A 164 2.59 -3.43 -7.83
N PHE A 165 3.32 -3.34 -6.72
CA PHE A 165 4.22 -2.22 -6.45
C PHE A 165 5.39 -2.11 -7.43
N TYR A 166 5.93 -3.23 -7.90
CA TYR A 166 6.99 -3.18 -8.92
C TYR A 166 6.47 -2.66 -10.26
N VAL A 167 5.25 -3.05 -10.66
CA VAL A 167 4.64 -2.56 -11.90
C VAL A 167 4.39 -1.05 -11.79
N THR A 168 3.79 -0.60 -10.68
CA THR A 168 3.54 0.83 -10.42
C THR A 168 4.85 1.63 -10.41
N PHE A 169 5.87 1.14 -9.68
CA PHE A 169 7.17 1.81 -9.61
C PHE A 169 7.83 1.94 -10.98
N PHE A 170 7.80 0.88 -11.80
CA PHE A 170 8.40 0.91 -13.13
C PHE A 170 7.72 1.94 -14.05
N ILE A 171 6.39 1.98 -14.06
CA ILE A 171 5.65 2.95 -14.88
C ILE A 171 5.93 4.37 -14.39
N ASN A 172 5.93 4.59 -13.08
CA ASN A 172 6.20 5.89 -12.49
C ASN A 172 7.66 6.35 -12.70
N ALA A 173 8.63 5.43 -12.77
CA ALA A 173 10.01 5.75 -13.12
C ALA A 173 10.10 6.31 -14.55
N VAL A 174 9.31 5.81 -15.49
CA VAL A 174 9.24 6.38 -16.85
C VAL A 174 8.66 7.81 -16.79
N ILE A 175 7.61 8.06 -16.02
CA ILE A 175 7.03 9.40 -15.82
C ILE A 175 8.08 10.35 -15.22
N ALA A 176 8.86 9.86 -14.24
CA ALA A 176 9.93 10.61 -13.61
C ALA A 176 11.02 11.04 -14.63
N ILE A 177 11.43 10.13 -15.53
CA ILE A 177 12.40 10.47 -16.57
C ILE A 177 11.84 11.54 -17.51
N VAL A 178 10.58 11.40 -17.93
CA VAL A 178 9.92 12.41 -18.77
C VAL A 178 9.84 13.76 -18.06
N SER A 179 9.66 13.79 -16.74
CA SER A 179 9.64 15.03 -15.96
C SER A 179 10.95 15.79 -16.08
N GLY A 180 12.09 15.09 -16.08
CA GLY A 180 13.42 15.69 -16.25
C GLY A 180 13.57 16.47 -17.57
N PHE A 181 12.94 16.03 -18.65
CA PHE A 181 12.93 16.74 -19.92
C PHE A 181 11.97 17.95 -19.91
N ILE A 182 10.80 17.82 -19.31
CA ILE A 182 9.79 18.89 -19.27
C ILE A 182 10.26 20.05 -18.40
N PHE A 183 10.80 19.76 -17.21
CA PHE A 183 11.34 20.80 -16.33
C PHE A 183 12.66 21.38 -16.85
N ALA A 184 13.42 20.63 -17.67
CA ALA A 184 14.62 21.09 -18.35
C ALA A 184 14.36 22.12 -19.46
N ALA A 185 13.18 22.15 -20.04
CA ALA A 185 12.86 23.08 -21.13
C ALA A 185 13.06 24.57 -20.74
N GLU A 186 12.97 24.87 -19.44
CA GLU A 186 13.25 26.20 -18.89
C GLU A 186 14.74 26.43 -18.58
N ALA A 187 15.49 25.35 -18.28
CA ALA A 187 16.90 25.44 -17.86
C ALA A 187 17.90 25.24 -19.00
N GLY A 188 17.46 24.87 -20.21
CA GLY A 188 18.32 24.62 -21.37
C GLY A 188 19.13 23.33 -21.32
N SER A 189 19.03 22.56 -20.25
CA SER A 189 19.70 21.26 -20.06
C SER A 189 18.83 20.31 -19.22
N PHE A 190 19.05 19.01 -19.33
CA PHE A 190 18.30 18.01 -18.54
C PHE A 190 18.45 18.26 -17.03
N ASP A 191 17.31 18.35 -16.32
CA ASP A 191 17.29 18.56 -14.88
C ASP A 191 17.07 17.24 -14.14
N TYR A 192 18.09 16.79 -13.41
CA TYR A 192 18.05 15.57 -12.60
C TYR A 192 17.24 15.72 -11.31
N LYS A 193 17.08 16.95 -10.81
CA LYS A 193 16.44 17.21 -9.52
C LYS A 193 14.99 16.73 -9.47
N PRO A 194 14.08 17.09 -10.39
CA PRO A 194 12.72 16.60 -10.41
C PRO A 194 12.65 15.08 -10.54
N VAL A 195 13.55 14.48 -11.33
CA VAL A 195 13.61 13.02 -11.51
C VAL A 195 13.93 12.33 -10.19
N CYS A 196 14.99 12.76 -9.51
CA CYS A 196 15.40 12.19 -8.22
C CYS A 196 14.31 12.37 -7.16
N MET A 197 13.67 13.54 -7.12
CA MET A 197 12.58 13.84 -6.18
C MET A 197 11.38 12.93 -6.42
N CYS A 198 10.98 12.74 -7.68
CA CYS A 198 9.87 11.86 -8.05
C CYS A 198 10.16 10.40 -7.67
N VAL A 199 11.35 9.88 -8.05
CA VAL A 199 11.73 8.48 -7.75
C VAL A 199 11.82 8.24 -6.25
N LEU A 200 12.38 9.18 -5.49
CA LEU A 200 12.47 9.06 -4.02
C LEU A 200 11.10 9.10 -3.35
N CYS A 201 10.23 10.02 -3.77
CA CYS A 201 8.85 10.12 -3.29
C CYS A 201 8.11 8.81 -3.50
N GLU A 202 8.19 8.28 -4.72
CA GLU A 202 7.54 7.03 -5.11
C GLU A 202 8.10 5.82 -4.36
N PHE A 203 9.41 5.76 -4.17
CA PHE A 203 10.04 4.70 -3.38
C PHE A 203 9.51 4.68 -1.95
N ILE A 204 9.45 5.84 -1.29
CA ILE A 204 8.92 5.97 0.08
C ILE A 204 7.44 5.55 0.11
N ALA A 205 6.63 6.04 -0.83
CA ALA A 205 5.21 5.73 -0.91
C ALA A 205 4.97 4.23 -1.10
N ASN A 206 5.71 3.58 -1.99
CA ASN A 206 5.59 2.14 -2.24
C ASN A 206 6.00 1.30 -1.03
N VAL A 207 7.09 1.64 -0.34
CA VAL A 207 7.54 0.92 0.86
C VAL A 207 6.50 1.00 1.98
N ILE A 208 5.92 2.18 2.19
CA ILE A 208 4.89 2.38 3.23
C ILE A 208 3.59 1.67 2.83
N GLY A 209 3.14 1.85 1.59
CA GLY A 209 1.93 1.21 1.08
C GLY A 209 1.99 -0.31 1.15
N ASP A 210 3.10 -0.92 0.73
CA ASP A 210 3.32 -2.37 0.80
C ASP A 210 3.25 -2.89 2.24
N LYS A 211 3.87 -2.18 3.19
CA LYS A 211 3.80 -2.54 4.62
C LYS A 211 2.38 -2.47 5.18
N ILE A 212 1.60 -1.46 4.78
CA ILE A 212 0.22 -1.32 5.25
C ILE A 212 -0.66 -2.43 4.68
N ILE A 213 -0.49 -2.77 3.40
CA ILE A 213 -1.27 -3.84 2.77
C ILE A 213 -0.93 -5.19 3.38
N LYS A 214 0.36 -5.51 3.54
CA LYS A 214 0.83 -6.79 4.10
C LYS A 214 0.70 -6.89 5.61
N GLY A 215 0.75 -5.77 6.31
CA GLY A 215 0.83 -5.74 7.79
C GLY A 215 -0.40 -6.24 8.54
N GLY A 216 -1.52 -6.49 7.85
CA GLY A 216 -2.74 -7.04 8.44
C GLY A 216 -2.89 -8.56 8.34
N GLU A 217 -2.06 -9.22 7.54
CA GLU A 217 -2.17 -10.67 7.26
C GLU A 217 -0.94 -11.48 7.72
N SER A 218 0.04 -10.83 8.36
CA SER A 218 1.24 -11.54 8.83
C SER A 218 0.91 -12.39 10.06
N ALA A 219 1.06 -13.69 9.92
CA ALA A 219 1.11 -14.63 11.03
C ALA A 219 2.55 -15.03 11.32
N TYR A 220 2.78 -15.54 12.49
CA TYR A 220 4.07 -16.05 12.92
C TYR A 220 3.94 -17.53 13.25
N LYS A 221 4.77 -18.35 12.65
CA LYS A 221 4.86 -19.78 12.90
C LYS A 221 5.94 -20.03 13.93
N PHE A 222 5.54 -20.45 15.11
CA PHE A 222 6.46 -20.99 16.10
C PHE A 222 6.64 -22.47 15.86
N PHE A 223 7.90 -22.91 15.86
CA PHE A 223 8.28 -24.30 15.83
C PHE A 223 9.09 -24.61 17.08
N VAL A 224 8.55 -25.46 17.92
CA VAL A 224 9.10 -25.78 19.25
C VAL A 224 9.50 -27.26 19.27
N ILE A 225 10.68 -27.58 19.79
CA ILE A 225 11.19 -28.97 19.97
C ILE A 225 11.49 -29.17 21.43
N ALA A 226 10.95 -30.21 22.02
CA ALA A 226 11.22 -30.64 23.40
C ALA A 226 11.15 -32.17 23.52
N ASP A 227 11.56 -32.68 24.66
CA ASP A 227 11.39 -34.13 24.94
C ASP A 227 9.89 -34.45 25.13
N ASP A 228 9.14 -33.56 25.79
CA ASP A 228 7.66 -33.58 25.86
C ASP A 228 7.07 -32.17 25.66
N VAL A 229 6.23 -32.00 24.64
CA VAL A 229 5.58 -30.75 24.34
C VAL A 229 4.18 -30.59 25.00
N SER A 230 3.69 -31.62 25.69
CA SER A 230 2.35 -31.63 26.29
C SER A 230 2.11 -30.51 27.30
N PRO A 231 3.07 -30.09 28.15
CA PRO A 231 2.89 -28.96 29.04
C PRO A 231 2.76 -27.64 28.26
N ILE A 232 3.55 -27.48 27.19
CA ILE A 232 3.53 -26.27 26.34
C ILE A 232 2.19 -26.17 25.60
N GLU A 233 1.67 -27.28 25.08
CA GLU A 233 0.34 -27.33 24.43
C GLU A 233 -0.78 -26.90 25.36
N LYS A 234 -0.75 -27.34 26.62
CA LYS A 234 -1.75 -26.94 27.62
C LYS A 234 -1.69 -25.44 27.89
N ASP A 235 -0.47 -24.89 28.06
CA ASP A 235 -0.29 -23.47 28.30
C ASP A 235 -0.74 -22.64 27.09
N ILE A 236 -0.48 -23.07 25.85
CA ILE A 236 -0.96 -22.41 24.63
C ILE A 236 -2.49 -22.42 24.57
N ALA A 237 -3.11 -23.59 24.82
CA ALA A 237 -4.57 -23.71 24.77
C ALA A 237 -5.27 -22.85 25.85
N GLN A 238 -4.67 -22.73 27.03
CA GLN A 238 -5.26 -21.97 28.14
C GLN A 238 -5.06 -20.46 28.03
N ASN A 239 -3.88 -20.01 27.57
CA ASN A 239 -3.52 -18.58 27.58
C ASN A 239 -3.77 -17.88 26.24
N LEU A 240 -3.65 -18.60 25.13
CA LEU A 240 -3.79 -18.03 23.78
C LEU A 240 -5.04 -18.50 23.05
N VAL A 241 -5.73 -19.55 23.58
CA VAL A 241 -6.92 -20.15 22.90
C VAL A 241 -6.58 -20.59 21.47
N HIS A 242 -5.35 -20.99 21.21
CA HIS A 242 -4.89 -21.50 19.93
C HIS A 242 -4.72 -23.00 19.94
N THR A 243 -4.87 -23.60 18.76
CA THR A 243 -4.52 -25.00 18.53
C THR A 243 -3.10 -25.10 18.01
N SER A 244 -2.42 -26.19 18.31
CA SER A 244 -1.12 -26.53 17.82
C SER A 244 -1.12 -27.90 17.16
N THR A 245 -0.14 -28.13 16.29
CA THR A 245 0.03 -29.43 15.63
C THR A 245 1.32 -30.06 16.13
N ARG A 246 1.23 -31.31 16.62
CA ARG A 246 2.36 -32.08 17.14
C ARG A 246 2.90 -33.02 16.08
N PHE A 247 4.25 -33.13 16.03
CA PHE A 247 4.98 -34.07 15.20
C PHE A 247 5.99 -34.82 16.04
N GLY A 248 6.22 -36.12 15.76
CA GLY A 248 7.33 -36.86 16.28
C GLY A 248 8.61 -36.53 15.50
N CYS A 249 9.71 -36.34 16.18
CA CYS A 249 11.02 -36.13 15.58
C CYS A 249 12.13 -36.88 16.35
N TYR A 250 13.32 -36.99 15.75
CA TYR A 250 14.47 -37.64 16.35
C TYR A 250 15.66 -36.67 16.30
N GLY A 251 16.40 -36.60 17.40
CA GLY A 251 17.67 -35.87 17.43
C GLY A 251 18.69 -36.56 16.54
N SER A 252 19.25 -35.88 15.55
CA SER A 252 20.18 -36.45 14.59
C SER A 252 21.48 -36.94 15.21
N TYR A 253 21.92 -36.37 16.35
CA TYR A 253 23.12 -36.76 17.06
C TYR A 253 22.85 -37.85 18.09
N SER A 254 21.83 -37.69 18.91
CA SER A 254 21.53 -38.62 20.04
C SER A 254 20.63 -39.76 19.62
N ASN A 255 20.01 -39.71 18.45
CA ASN A 255 18.95 -40.62 17.99
C ASN A 255 17.80 -40.78 18.99
N ALA A 256 17.69 -39.83 19.94
CA ALA A 256 16.60 -39.79 20.93
C ALA A 256 15.30 -39.34 20.30
N ALA A 257 14.21 -39.99 20.67
CA ALA A 257 12.87 -39.57 20.28
C ALA A 257 12.52 -38.24 20.97
N LYS A 258 12.11 -37.26 20.19
CA LYS A 258 11.65 -35.95 20.65
C LYS A 258 10.28 -35.61 20.03
N GLN A 259 9.65 -34.59 20.55
CA GLN A 259 8.40 -34.08 20.00
C GLN A 259 8.62 -32.66 19.49
N SER A 260 7.98 -32.33 18.39
CA SER A 260 7.94 -30.97 17.88
C SER A 260 6.49 -30.48 17.81
N LEU A 261 6.32 -29.19 18.04
CA LEU A 261 5.03 -28.52 18.04
C LEU A 261 5.09 -27.32 17.11
N MET A 262 4.10 -27.20 16.24
CA MET A 262 3.91 -26.05 15.37
C MET A 262 2.65 -25.30 15.76
N CYS A 263 2.78 -23.98 15.97
CA CYS A 263 1.67 -23.11 16.28
C CYS A 263 1.77 -21.84 15.43
N LEU A 264 0.62 -21.40 14.89
CA LEU A 264 0.50 -20.12 14.17
C LEU A 264 -0.17 -19.11 15.10
N VAL A 265 0.47 -17.97 15.29
CA VAL A 265 -0.04 -16.89 16.13
C VAL A 265 -0.01 -15.55 15.38
N THR A 266 -0.82 -14.60 15.83
CA THR A 266 -0.81 -13.23 15.31
C THR A 266 0.37 -12.44 15.89
N LYS A 267 0.70 -11.30 15.27
CA LYS A 267 1.79 -10.43 15.75
C LYS A 267 1.58 -9.95 17.19
N SER A 268 0.35 -9.73 17.61
CA SER A 268 0.01 -9.30 18.97
C SER A 268 0.23 -10.39 20.02
N GLU A 269 0.21 -11.64 19.62
CA GLU A 269 0.32 -12.82 20.51
C GLU A 269 1.76 -13.34 20.67
N ILE A 270 2.72 -12.82 19.88
CA ILE A 270 4.12 -13.24 19.94
C ILE A 270 4.67 -13.12 21.36
N VAL A 271 4.45 -11.96 22.00
CA VAL A 271 5.00 -11.68 23.34
C VAL A 271 4.45 -12.66 24.36
N GLU A 272 3.17 -13.02 24.26
CA GLU A 272 2.57 -13.98 25.19
C GLU A 272 3.06 -15.40 24.93
N PHE A 273 3.24 -15.77 23.65
CA PHE A 273 3.84 -17.04 23.28
C PHE A 273 5.28 -17.18 23.80
N GLU A 274 6.08 -16.12 23.68
CA GLU A 274 7.45 -16.11 24.24
C GLU A 274 7.45 -16.25 25.77
N LYS A 275 6.49 -15.66 26.48
CA LYS A 275 6.36 -15.86 27.94
C LYS A 275 6.05 -17.32 28.29
N ILE A 276 5.20 -17.98 27.48
CA ILE A 276 4.93 -19.42 27.67
C ILE A 276 6.23 -20.21 27.51
N LEU A 277 6.98 -19.99 26.44
CA LEU A 277 8.25 -20.70 26.21
C LEU A 277 9.28 -20.47 27.33
N LYS A 278 9.36 -19.28 27.90
CA LYS A 278 10.26 -18.99 29.05
C LYS A 278 9.92 -19.77 30.32
N ARG A 279 8.70 -20.28 30.46
CA ARG A 279 8.32 -21.18 31.57
C ARG A 279 8.80 -22.62 31.35
N HIS A 280 9.19 -22.94 30.12
CA HIS A 280 9.64 -24.28 29.71
C HIS A 280 11.06 -24.20 29.12
N PRO A 281 12.11 -24.02 29.97
CA PRO A 281 13.47 -23.74 29.50
C PRO A 281 14.13 -24.91 28.73
N ASP A 282 13.61 -26.13 28.87
CA ASP A 282 14.13 -27.32 28.23
C ASP A 282 13.63 -27.49 26.78
N CYS A 283 13.10 -26.46 26.16
CA CYS A 283 12.67 -26.49 24.77
C CYS A 283 13.57 -25.62 23.87
N PHE A 284 13.75 -26.07 22.65
CA PHE A 284 14.29 -25.25 21.56
C PHE A 284 13.15 -24.71 20.70
N ALA A 285 13.12 -23.42 20.44
CA ALA A 285 12.09 -22.82 19.62
C ALA A 285 12.65 -21.78 18.66
N TYR A 286 12.05 -21.66 17.48
CA TYR A 286 12.29 -20.58 16.57
C TYR A 286 10.96 -20.06 15.98
N VAL A 287 10.98 -18.84 15.46
CA VAL A 287 9.83 -18.19 14.86
C VAL A 287 10.13 -17.80 13.42
N GLU A 288 9.17 -18.06 12.53
CA GLU A 288 9.21 -17.64 11.14
C GLU A 288 8.00 -16.75 10.82
N SER A 289 8.24 -15.71 10.01
CA SER A 289 7.12 -14.90 9.50
C SER A 289 6.41 -15.63 8.36
N VAL A 290 5.10 -15.74 8.46
CA VAL A 290 4.24 -16.32 7.43
C VAL A 290 3.58 -15.20 6.64
N ASN A 291 3.88 -15.13 5.36
CA ASN A 291 3.40 -14.04 4.50
C ASN A 291 1.89 -14.07 4.25
N LYS A 292 1.26 -15.25 4.31
CA LYS A 292 -0.17 -15.40 4.08
C LYS A 292 -0.71 -16.66 4.74
N VAL A 293 -1.82 -16.52 5.46
CA VAL A 293 -2.64 -17.62 5.95
C VAL A 293 -3.90 -17.69 5.09
N ILE A 294 -4.16 -18.84 4.46
CA ILE A 294 -5.27 -19.00 3.50
C ILE A 294 -6.60 -19.28 4.21
N VAL A 295 -6.56 -19.96 5.34
CA VAL A 295 -7.74 -20.29 6.14
C VAL A 295 -7.40 -19.99 7.59
N TYR A 296 -8.20 -19.17 8.24
CA TYR A 296 -8.07 -18.95 9.68
C TYR A 296 -8.68 -20.12 10.44
N PHE A 297 -7.97 -20.63 11.44
CA PHE A 297 -8.58 -21.53 12.40
C PHE A 297 -9.67 -20.76 13.15
N TYR A 298 -10.89 -21.26 13.08
CA TYR A 298 -11.97 -20.72 13.92
C TYR A 298 -11.58 -20.90 15.39
N LYS A 299 -11.66 -19.81 16.13
CA LYS A 299 -11.54 -19.83 17.59
C LYS A 299 -12.70 -20.55 18.20
#